data_6318572c2a1351c97022fee17d3ddbca
#
_entry.id   6318572c2a1351c97022fee17d3ddbca
#
_cell.length_a   1.000
_cell.length_b   1.000
_cell.length_c   1.000
_cell.angle_alpha   90.00
_cell.angle_beta   90.00
_cell.angle_gamma   90.00
#
_symmetry.space_group_name_H-M   'P 1'
#
loop_
_entity.id
_entity.type
_entity.pdbx_description
1 polymer ?
#
loop_
_entity_poly.entity_id
_entity_poly.type
_entity_poly.pdbx_seq_one_letter_code
_entity_poly.pdbx_strand_id
1 'polypeptide(L)'
;MLTPPAVNVRLHRLNSTAPIRHELRPDDHYDEQPRSRPRVSKWFLAVLVLVSYAGYFSGQGALGLVGPDEPRYVSIARAMERTGDWVTPRLNGAPWFEKPALYYWAAAASFKLFGENDFTARFPSALAAMLAAAAIAWMAWRFYGGTTSLLALLMFPTSVATFVFARAATPDMLFTGTLAAVMACGAALIFEESPGFWSRAGFGFFLGAATLAKGPAAVLLAGGSVLVWAAFSRKWTRSFRLAHPLSILFFLLTSVPWYFLCARRNPDFLNVFIFQHNFERFLTPVFHHVKPWWFFPPILVLWILPWSALLFALGLRAAAIKEWRDRFARPGFYFACWTIFIVIFFSASKSKLPGYILPAVPPLVLLLAAAASRIRCIRDDRARGVTMGLGATWLALVVGAGFWLHRQLPTSPFAQPQSIWYFLAAAAAGGAIIAALGSARRIAAALLTNAALIACLLMAANWFVVPRIDPSVSSRATARAFLAAESAGGVTNAEKIPAGSLGSYQLDRPWQYGLEYYLGHPIPEWTPESGGSFWLFTNDPGCRDIRRRGMECIPVQQTAPAAWLVRIQPAPPRRTASP
;
A
#
# COMPACT_ATOMS: atom_id res chain seq x y z
N MET A 1 -71.34 -66.36 -33.43
CA MET A 1 -71.58 -64.95 -33.58
C MET A 1 -70.80 -64.28 -32.48
N LEU A 2 -69.90 -63.43 -32.84
CA LEU A 2 -68.74 -62.98 -32.08
C LEU A 2 -69.11 -61.91 -31.06
N THR A 3 -68.74 -62.10 -29.78
CA THR A 3 -68.76 -61.10 -28.74
C THR A 3 -67.35 -60.47 -28.62
N PRO A 4 -67.21 -59.15 -28.47
CA PRO A 4 -65.92 -58.52 -28.31
C PRO A 4 -65.45 -58.55 -26.84
N PRO A 5 -64.12 -58.46 -26.57
CA PRO A 5 -63.55 -58.61 -25.23
C PRO A 5 -63.68 -57.33 -24.43
N ALA A 6 -63.88 -57.49 -23.10
CA ALA A 6 -63.95 -56.45 -22.12
C ALA A 6 -62.55 -55.87 -21.84
N VAL A 7 -62.43 -54.54 -21.93
CA VAL A 7 -61.23 -53.77 -21.53
C VAL A 7 -61.33 -53.47 -20.04
N ASN A 8 -60.43 -54.04 -19.28
CA ASN A 8 -60.26 -53.83 -17.83
C ASN A 8 -59.40 -52.53 -17.59
N VAL A 9 -60.03 -51.41 -17.26
CA VAL A 9 -59.32 -50.17 -16.87
C VAL A 9 -59.02 -50.22 -15.38
N ARG A 10 -57.76 -50.51 -15.03
CA ARG A 10 -57.25 -50.32 -13.67
C ARG A 10 -57.04 -48.84 -13.41
N LEU A 11 -57.80 -48.23 -12.53
CA LEU A 11 -57.60 -46.95 -11.94
C LEU A 11 -56.38 -47.04 -10.98
N HIS A 12 -55.21 -46.62 -11.45
CA HIS A 12 -54.09 -46.33 -10.59
C HIS A 12 -54.36 -45.00 -9.87
N ARG A 13 -54.55 -45.04 -8.55
CA ARG A 13 -54.54 -43.88 -7.69
C ARG A 13 -53.10 -43.30 -7.69
N LEU A 14 -52.93 -42.15 -8.31
CA LEU A 14 -51.71 -41.33 -8.18
C LEU A 14 -51.74 -40.57 -6.86
N ASN A 15 -51.23 -41.20 -5.78
CA ASN A 15 -50.75 -40.46 -4.63
C ASN A 15 -49.28 -40.09 -4.90
N SER A 16 -49.02 -38.96 -5.56
CA SER A 16 -47.68 -38.38 -5.62
C SER A 16 -47.67 -37.05 -4.86
N THR A 17 -47.41 -37.13 -3.59
CA THR A 17 -46.81 -36.02 -2.84
C THR A 17 -45.31 -35.97 -3.18
N ALA A 18 -44.97 -35.65 -4.42
CA ALA A 18 -43.62 -35.25 -4.75
C ALA A 18 -43.43 -33.82 -4.23
N PRO A 19 -42.38 -33.53 -3.46
CA PRO A 19 -42.08 -32.16 -3.09
C PRO A 19 -41.83 -31.40 -4.39
N ILE A 20 -42.48 -30.25 -4.52
CA ILE A 20 -42.23 -29.27 -5.58
C ILE A 20 -40.73 -29.01 -5.61
N ARG A 21 -40.03 -29.62 -6.58
CA ARG A 21 -38.66 -29.18 -6.91
C ARG A 21 -38.81 -27.74 -7.36
N HIS A 22 -38.39 -26.81 -6.50
CA HIS A 22 -38.05 -25.48 -6.96
C HIS A 22 -37.07 -25.68 -8.12
N GLU A 23 -37.52 -25.44 -9.35
CA GLU A 23 -36.62 -25.28 -10.48
C GLU A 23 -35.67 -24.14 -10.14
N LEU A 24 -34.47 -24.53 -9.73
CA LEU A 24 -33.36 -23.57 -9.50
C LEU A 24 -33.15 -22.85 -10.83
N ARG A 25 -33.38 -21.55 -10.83
CA ARG A 25 -33.14 -20.70 -12.01
C ARG A 25 -31.71 -20.86 -12.47
N PRO A 26 -31.41 -20.79 -13.79
CA PRO A 26 -30.06 -20.93 -14.34
C PRO A 26 -28.99 -20.04 -13.67
N ASP A 27 -29.44 -18.95 -13.04
CA ASP A 27 -28.55 -17.99 -12.36
C ASP A 27 -28.08 -18.45 -10.96
N ASP A 28 -28.75 -19.40 -10.30
CA ASP A 28 -28.39 -19.90 -8.97
C ASP A 28 -27.20 -20.86 -8.98
N HIS A 29 -26.94 -21.50 -10.13
CA HIS A 29 -25.81 -22.41 -10.30
C HIS A 29 -24.43 -21.73 -10.45
N TYR A 30 -24.38 -20.41 -10.60
CA TYR A 30 -23.11 -19.69 -10.85
C TYR A 30 -22.35 -19.29 -9.59
N ASP A 31 -22.98 -19.27 -8.42
CA ASP A 31 -22.30 -18.93 -7.16
C ASP A 31 -21.81 -20.17 -6.38
N GLU A 32 -22.31 -21.37 -6.72
CA GLU A 32 -21.82 -22.65 -6.23
C GLU A 32 -20.95 -23.37 -7.29
N GLN A 33 -19.86 -22.75 -7.74
CA GLN A 33 -18.87 -23.56 -8.44
C GLN A 33 -18.31 -24.60 -7.45
N PRO A 34 -18.33 -25.90 -7.80
CA PRO A 34 -17.74 -26.92 -6.94
C PRO A 34 -16.32 -26.52 -6.63
N ARG A 35 -15.88 -26.70 -5.38
CA ARG A 35 -14.52 -26.42 -4.87
C ARG A 35 -13.48 -27.31 -5.59
N SER A 36 -13.57 -27.42 -6.91
CA SER A 36 -12.59 -28.14 -7.71
C SER A 36 -11.26 -27.44 -7.57
N ARG A 37 -10.25 -28.19 -7.13
CA ARG A 37 -8.88 -27.67 -7.09
C ARG A 37 -8.51 -27.28 -8.52
N PRO A 38 -8.17 -26.01 -8.78
CA PRO A 38 -7.79 -25.61 -10.12
C PRO A 38 -6.54 -26.38 -10.52
N ARG A 39 -6.54 -26.96 -11.72
CA ARG A 39 -5.29 -27.49 -12.29
C ARG A 39 -4.37 -26.30 -12.59
N VAL A 40 -3.38 -26.10 -11.74
CA VAL A 40 -2.40 -25.02 -11.88
C VAL A 40 -1.30 -25.49 -12.82
N SER A 41 -1.09 -24.80 -13.94
CA SER A 41 -0.01 -25.11 -14.85
C SER A 41 1.35 -24.70 -14.22
N LYS A 42 2.44 -25.37 -14.61
CA LYS A 42 3.81 -25.01 -14.16
C LYS A 42 4.15 -23.54 -14.49
N TRP A 43 3.72 -23.07 -15.65
CA TRP A 43 3.89 -21.68 -16.08
C TRP A 43 3.13 -20.68 -15.20
N PHE A 44 1.91 -21.02 -14.79
CA PHE A 44 1.16 -20.18 -13.87
C PHE A 44 1.88 -20.06 -12.52
N LEU A 45 2.38 -21.19 -12.00
CA LEU A 45 3.12 -21.19 -10.74
C LEU A 45 4.42 -20.38 -10.85
N ALA A 46 5.15 -20.52 -11.96
CA ALA A 46 6.35 -19.72 -12.22
C ALA A 46 6.05 -18.21 -12.24
N VAL A 47 4.99 -17.80 -12.94
CA VAL A 47 4.56 -16.37 -12.95
C VAL A 47 4.12 -15.92 -11.57
N LEU A 48 3.41 -16.74 -10.81
CA LEU A 48 2.98 -16.40 -9.45
C LEU A 48 4.18 -16.18 -8.51
N VAL A 49 5.20 -17.04 -8.57
CA VAL A 49 6.44 -16.86 -7.81
C VAL A 49 7.17 -15.58 -8.26
N LEU A 50 7.28 -15.37 -9.55
CA LEU A 50 7.91 -14.18 -10.12
C LEU A 50 7.23 -12.89 -9.66
N VAL A 51 5.90 -12.80 -9.77
CA VAL A 51 5.15 -11.60 -9.37
C VAL A 51 5.18 -11.38 -7.86
N SER A 52 5.18 -12.46 -7.06
CA SER A 52 5.29 -12.36 -5.60
C SER A 52 6.67 -11.84 -5.19
N TYR A 53 7.74 -12.37 -5.77
CA TYR A 53 9.09 -11.86 -5.54
C TYR A 53 9.22 -10.40 -6.00
N ALA A 54 8.82 -10.11 -7.24
CA ALA A 54 8.89 -8.77 -7.81
C ALA A 54 8.03 -7.77 -7.01
N GLY A 55 6.83 -8.17 -6.60
CA GLY A 55 5.88 -7.34 -5.88
C GLY A 55 6.27 -7.03 -4.43
N TYR A 56 6.87 -7.98 -3.72
CA TYR A 56 7.09 -7.84 -2.28
C TYR A 56 8.55 -7.64 -1.89
N PHE A 57 9.52 -8.25 -2.58
CA PHE A 57 10.90 -8.32 -2.09
C PHE A 57 11.95 -7.69 -3.00
N SER A 58 11.73 -7.69 -4.32
CA SER A 58 12.72 -7.16 -5.25
C SER A 58 12.97 -5.67 -5.02
N GLY A 59 14.22 -5.27 -4.83
CA GLY A 59 14.63 -3.87 -4.74
C GLY A 59 14.26 -3.13 -3.45
N GLN A 60 13.92 -3.82 -2.37
CA GLN A 60 13.58 -3.21 -1.07
C GLN A 60 14.69 -2.31 -0.51
N GLY A 61 15.98 -2.69 -0.72
CA GLY A 61 17.15 -1.93 -0.31
C GLY A 61 17.79 -1.10 -1.44
N ALA A 62 17.25 -1.14 -2.67
CA ALA A 62 17.84 -0.43 -3.81
C ALA A 62 17.75 1.09 -3.67
N LEU A 63 16.67 1.58 -3.05
CA LEU A 63 16.44 2.98 -2.73
C LEU A 63 16.67 3.22 -1.23
N GLY A 64 17.37 4.28 -0.87
CA GLY A 64 17.46 4.76 0.51
C GLY A 64 16.07 5.16 1.05
N LEU A 65 16.00 5.48 2.33
CA LEU A 65 14.76 5.95 2.94
C LEU A 65 14.33 7.28 2.32
N VAL A 66 13.07 7.38 1.91
CA VAL A 66 12.55 8.52 1.16
C VAL A 66 11.39 9.21 1.89
N GLY A 67 11.21 10.48 1.56
CA GLY A 67 10.18 11.30 2.20
C GLY A 67 10.48 11.57 3.68
N PRO A 68 9.60 12.33 4.36
CA PRO A 68 9.80 12.66 5.77
C PRO A 68 9.41 11.52 6.71
N ASP A 69 8.61 10.57 6.24
CA ASP A 69 7.99 9.55 7.09
C ASP A 69 8.89 8.33 7.30
N GLU A 70 9.51 7.79 6.23
CA GLU A 70 10.33 6.59 6.37
C GLU A 70 11.50 6.77 7.34
N PRO A 71 12.41 7.75 7.17
CA PRO A 71 13.56 7.88 8.08
C PRO A 71 13.13 8.17 9.51
N ARG A 72 12.06 8.94 9.72
CA ARG A 72 11.50 9.24 11.03
C ARG A 72 10.98 8.00 11.75
N TYR A 73 10.16 7.17 11.07
CA TYR A 73 9.62 5.95 11.67
C TYR A 73 10.71 4.91 11.93
N VAL A 74 11.69 4.84 11.03
CA VAL A 74 12.83 3.93 11.18
C VAL A 74 13.76 4.36 12.31
N SER A 75 13.98 5.67 12.50
CA SER A 75 14.73 6.21 13.64
C SER A 75 14.08 5.86 14.99
N ILE A 76 12.74 5.91 15.06
CA ILE A 76 12.00 5.50 16.27
C ILE A 76 12.16 3.99 16.51
N ALA A 77 12.04 3.17 15.47
CA ALA A 77 12.25 1.72 15.59
C ALA A 77 13.68 1.37 16.04
N ARG A 78 14.69 2.07 15.50
CA ARG A 78 16.09 1.99 15.94
C ARG A 78 16.23 2.36 17.41
N ALA A 79 15.61 3.44 17.84
CA ALA A 79 15.67 3.87 19.24
C ALA A 79 15.06 2.81 20.17
N MET A 80 13.93 2.20 19.80
CA MET A 80 13.31 1.11 20.57
C MET A 80 14.22 -0.12 20.65
N GLU A 81 14.85 -0.51 19.55
CA GLU A 81 15.76 -1.66 19.50
C GLU A 81 16.97 -1.43 20.40
N ARG A 82 17.62 -0.25 20.30
CA ARG A 82 18.85 0.07 21.02
C ARG A 82 18.63 0.32 22.52
N THR A 83 17.51 0.95 22.89
CA THR A 83 17.21 1.29 24.30
C THR A 83 16.48 0.20 25.04
N GLY A 84 15.83 -0.74 24.32
CA GLY A 84 14.95 -1.74 24.93
C GLY A 84 13.62 -1.17 25.45
N ASP A 85 13.31 0.11 25.21
CA ASP A 85 12.00 0.71 25.57
C ASP A 85 10.98 0.47 24.47
N TRP A 86 10.24 -0.64 24.57
CA TRP A 86 9.19 -1.03 23.63
C TRP A 86 7.85 -0.34 23.90
N VAL A 87 7.76 0.53 24.91
CA VAL A 87 6.50 1.18 25.29
C VAL A 87 6.43 2.61 24.76
N THR A 88 7.45 3.44 25.02
CA THR A 88 7.45 4.85 24.62
C THR A 88 8.21 5.06 23.31
N PRO A 89 7.53 5.35 22.18
CA PRO A 89 8.21 5.74 20.94
C PRO A 89 9.00 7.05 21.16
N ARG A 90 10.26 7.09 20.72
CA ARG A 90 11.11 8.29 20.86
C ARG A 90 11.77 8.65 19.53
N LEU A 91 11.72 9.93 19.19
CA LEU A 91 12.47 10.50 18.08
C LEU A 91 13.49 11.50 18.65
N ASN A 92 14.78 11.30 18.35
CA ASN A 92 15.86 12.13 18.88
C ASN A 92 15.82 12.28 20.42
N GLY A 93 15.47 11.21 21.13
CA GLY A 93 15.34 11.17 22.58
C GLY A 93 14.01 11.65 23.15
N ALA A 94 13.23 12.46 22.42
CA ALA A 94 11.93 12.96 22.86
C ALA A 94 10.78 11.97 22.56
N PRO A 95 9.76 11.85 23.44
CA PRO A 95 8.58 11.06 23.16
C PRO A 95 7.86 11.51 21.89
N TRP A 96 7.41 10.54 21.07
CA TRP A 96 6.78 10.80 19.78
C TRP A 96 5.52 9.99 19.58
N PHE A 97 4.36 10.62 19.63
CA PHE A 97 3.04 9.96 19.69
C PHE A 97 2.20 10.13 18.42
N GLU A 98 2.81 10.31 17.26
CA GLU A 98 2.06 10.45 16.00
C GLU A 98 1.38 9.14 15.56
N LYS A 99 2.01 7.99 15.80
CA LYS A 99 1.51 6.66 15.43
C LYS A 99 1.68 5.67 16.57
N PRO A 100 0.80 4.63 16.63
CA PRO A 100 0.96 3.55 17.60
C PRO A 100 2.14 2.63 17.26
N ALA A 101 2.43 1.67 18.15
CA ALA A 101 3.69 0.95 18.20
C ALA A 101 3.90 -0.14 17.15
N LEU A 102 2.86 -0.68 16.49
CA LEU A 102 2.99 -1.93 15.72
C LEU A 102 4.10 -1.88 14.65
N TYR A 103 4.17 -0.78 13.89
CA TYR A 103 5.24 -0.65 12.89
C TYR A 103 6.61 -0.57 13.54
N TYR A 104 6.76 0.20 14.60
CA TYR A 104 8.03 0.36 15.30
C TYR A 104 8.51 -0.97 15.88
N TRP A 105 7.62 -1.74 16.49
CA TRP A 105 7.92 -3.08 16.99
C TRP A 105 8.36 -4.03 15.88
N ALA A 106 7.63 -4.05 14.77
CA ALA A 106 7.93 -4.94 13.65
C ALA A 106 9.28 -4.59 13.00
N ALA A 107 9.60 -3.28 12.83
CA ALA A 107 10.87 -2.84 12.29
C ALA A 107 12.03 -3.08 13.28
N ALA A 108 11.85 -2.78 14.58
CA ALA A 108 12.84 -3.06 15.61
C ALA A 108 13.14 -4.57 15.72
N ALA A 109 12.12 -5.42 15.67
CA ALA A 109 12.29 -6.86 15.62
C ALA A 109 13.06 -7.32 14.36
N SER A 110 12.75 -6.71 13.20
CA SER A 110 13.46 -6.98 11.95
C SER A 110 14.95 -6.58 12.06
N PHE A 111 15.27 -5.45 12.69
CA PHE A 111 16.65 -5.02 12.93
C PHE A 111 17.40 -5.98 13.84
N LYS A 112 16.77 -6.40 14.91
CA LYS A 112 17.37 -7.35 15.87
C LYS A 112 17.64 -8.72 15.24
N LEU A 113 16.80 -9.18 14.30
CA LEU A 113 16.93 -10.50 13.66
C LEU A 113 17.87 -10.50 12.46
N PHE A 114 17.84 -9.45 11.64
CA PHE A 114 18.49 -9.41 10.33
C PHE A 114 19.50 -8.27 10.16
N GLY A 115 19.74 -7.49 11.22
CA GLY A 115 20.58 -6.30 11.16
C GLY A 115 19.85 -5.07 10.61
N GLU A 116 20.35 -3.89 10.92
CA GLU A 116 19.78 -2.61 10.54
C GLU A 116 20.21 -2.22 9.11
N ASN A 117 19.25 -2.10 8.19
CA ASN A 117 19.44 -1.60 6.82
C ASN A 117 18.10 -1.22 6.19
N ASP A 118 18.14 -0.60 4.97
CA ASP A 118 16.94 -0.14 4.26
C ASP A 118 15.98 -1.28 3.90
N PHE A 119 16.49 -2.50 3.64
CA PHE A 119 15.66 -3.68 3.37
C PHE A 119 14.89 -4.10 4.64
N THR A 120 15.59 -4.24 5.76
CA THR A 120 15.00 -4.72 7.02
C THR A 120 14.03 -3.70 7.61
N ALA A 121 14.21 -2.41 7.33
CA ALA A 121 13.25 -1.36 7.68
C ALA A 121 11.90 -1.54 6.96
N ARG A 122 11.90 -1.99 5.70
CA ARG A 122 10.72 -2.19 4.85
C ARG A 122 10.13 -3.60 4.91
N PHE A 123 10.89 -4.55 5.43
CA PHE A 123 10.48 -5.96 5.51
C PHE A 123 9.12 -6.19 6.19
N PRO A 124 8.76 -5.49 7.29
CA PRO A 124 7.43 -5.59 7.89
C PRO A 124 6.29 -5.22 6.93
N SER A 125 6.49 -4.21 6.08
CA SER A 125 5.50 -3.80 5.08
C SER A 125 5.31 -4.86 3.99
N ALA A 126 6.38 -5.53 3.57
CA ALA A 126 6.29 -6.67 2.64
C ALA A 126 5.49 -7.84 3.24
N LEU A 127 5.75 -8.20 4.49
CA LEU A 127 4.99 -9.25 5.20
C LEU A 127 3.51 -8.88 5.36
N ALA A 128 3.21 -7.62 5.65
CA ALA A 128 1.84 -7.14 5.75
C ALA A 128 1.10 -7.17 4.39
N ALA A 129 1.81 -6.88 3.29
CA ALA A 129 1.25 -7.04 1.95
C ALA A 129 0.95 -8.51 1.64
N MET A 130 1.81 -9.44 2.05
CA MET A 130 1.53 -10.88 1.93
C MET A 130 0.33 -11.31 2.78
N LEU A 131 0.17 -10.75 3.99
CA LEU A 131 -1.01 -10.99 4.83
C LEU A 131 -2.29 -10.51 4.13
N ALA A 132 -2.28 -9.32 3.52
CA ALA A 132 -3.40 -8.82 2.73
C ALA A 132 -3.70 -9.74 1.54
N ALA A 133 -2.67 -10.19 0.80
CA ALA A 133 -2.81 -11.12 -0.31
C ALA A 133 -3.42 -12.46 0.14
N ALA A 134 -2.95 -13.01 1.26
CA ALA A 134 -3.50 -14.25 1.82
C ALA A 134 -4.97 -14.08 2.24
N ALA A 135 -5.32 -12.96 2.87
CA ALA A 135 -6.68 -12.66 3.29
C ALA A 135 -7.65 -12.58 2.10
N ILE A 136 -7.30 -11.81 1.05
CA ILE A 136 -8.15 -11.71 -0.15
C ILE A 136 -8.19 -13.01 -0.95
N ALA A 137 -7.08 -13.75 -1.01
CA ALA A 137 -7.03 -15.05 -1.68
C ALA A 137 -7.91 -16.08 -0.98
N TRP A 138 -7.90 -16.10 0.37
CA TRP A 138 -8.80 -16.94 1.16
C TRP A 138 -10.27 -16.58 0.92
N MET A 139 -10.63 -15.28 0.98
CA MET A 139 -11.99 -14.81 0.68
C MET A 139 -12.40 -15.15 -0.75
N ALA A 140 -11.50 -14.93 -1.72
CA ALA A 140 -11.73 -15.26 -3.12
C ALA A 140 -11.98 -16.76 -3.31
N TRP A 141 -11.16 -17.62 -2.68
CA TRP A 141 -11.33 -19.06 -2.72
C TRP A 141 -12.65 -19.51 -2.08
N ARG A 142 -12.97 -18.93 -0.93
CA ARG A 142 -14.15 -19.29 -0.13
C ARG A 142 -15.46 -18.95 -0.82
N PHE A 143 -15.53 -17.80 -1.51
CA PHE A 143 -16.77 -17.27 -2.06
C PHE A 143 -16.87 -17.34 -3.59
N TYR A 144 -15.75 -17.47 -4.30
CA TYR A 144 -15.72 -17.44 -5.78
C TYR A 144 -14.91 -18.57 -6.41
N GLY A 145 -14.26 -19.41 -5.60
CA GLY A 145 -13.49 -20.56 -6.06
C GLY A 145 -12.02 -20.29 -6.37
N GLY A 146 -11.27 -21.36 -6.64
CA GLY A 146 -9.81 -21.35 -6.74
C GLY A 146 -9.24 -20.48 -7.86
N THR A 147 -9.93 -20.38 -8.98
CA THR A 147 -9.47 -19.50 -10.09
C THR A 147 -9.44 -18.04 -9.67
N THR A 148 -10.48 -17.57 -8.98
CA THR A 148 -10.55 -16.19 -8.49
C THR A 148 -9.46 -15.93 -7.46
N SER A 149 -9.19 -16.89 -6.58
CA SER A 149 -8.09 -16.84 -5.60
C SER A 149 -6.74 -16.66 -6.28
N LEU A 150 -6.45 -17.48 -7.29
CA LEU A 150 -5.20 -17.40 -8.05
C LEU A 150 -5.06 -16.06 -8.79
N LEU A 151 -6.14 -15.54 -9.35
CA LEU A 151 -6.14 -14.21 -9.99
C LEU A 151 -5.90 -13.09 -8.98
N ALA A 152 -6.51 -13.17 -7.78
CA ALA A 152 -6.27 -12.20 -6.73
C ALA A 152 -4.78 -12.18 -6.30
N LEU A 153 -4.15 -13.37 -6.17
CA LEU A 153 -2.72 -13.51 -5.88
C LEU A 153 -1.80 -12.96 -6.98
N LEU A 154 -2.24 -12.98 -8.24
CA LEU A 154 -1.51 -12.35 -9.35
C LEU A 154 -1.69 -10.83 -9.37
N MET A 155 -2.92 -10.37 -9.18
CA MET A 155 -3.29 -8.97 -9.37
C MET A 155 -2.82 -8.07 -8.22
N PHE A 156 -2.87 -8.55 -6.98
CA PHE A 156 -2.55 -7.74 -5.81
C PHE A 156 -1.07 -7.31 -5.78
N PRO A 157 -0.05 -8.20 -5.91
CA PRO A 157 1.35 -7.80 -5.90
C PRO A 157 1.76 -6.97 -7.12
N THR A 158 1.00 -7.03 -8.21
CA THR A 158 1.26 -6.30 -9.45
C THR A 158 0.44 -5.02 -9.59
N SER A 159 -0.31 -4.62 -8.56
CA SER A 159 -0.96 -3.31 -8.51
C SER A 159 0.00 -2.23 -8.01
N VAL A 160 -0.11 -1.01 -8.55
CA VAL A 160 0.74 0.13 -8.16
C VAL A 160 0.72 0.37 -6.66
N ALA A 161 -0.45 0.34 -6.02
CA ALA A 161 -0.56 0.53 -4.58
C ALA A 161 0.27 -0.46 -3.78
N THR A 162 0.18 -1.75 -4.10
CA THR A 162 0.93 -2.79 -3.39
C THR A 162 2.42 -2.63 -3.63
N PHE A 163 2.82 -2.36 -4.89
CA PHE A 163 4.22 -2.13 -5.22
C PHE A 163 4.82 -0.97 -4.41
N VAL A 164 4.13 0.15 -4.31
CA VAL A 164 4.62 1.33 -3.58
C VAL A 164 4.65 1.06 -2.08
N PHE A 165 3.56 0.60 -1.49
CA PHE A 165 3.43 0.52 -0.03
C PHE A 165 4.02 -0.75 0.61
N ALA A 166 4.21 -1.83 -0.14
CA ALA A 166 5.00 -2.97 0.34
C ALA A 166 6.50 -2.64 0.47
N ARG A 167 6.95 -1.54 -0.17
CA ARG A 167 8.32 -1.01 -0.14
C ARG A 167 8.45 0.29 0.65
N ALA A 168 7.45 0.67 1.40
CA ALA A 168 7.50 1.85 2.24
C ALA A 168 7.67 1.46 3.71
N ALA A 169 8.66 2.03 4.37
CA ALA A 169 8.90 1.86 5.80
C ALA A 169 7.89 2.70 6.62
N THR A 170 6.60 2.36 6.46
CA THR A 170 5.48 3.11 7.06
C THR A 170 4.41 2.16 7.62
N PRO A 171 3.55 2.60 8.55
CA PRO A 171 2.48 1.77 9.11
C PRO A 171 1.34 1.47 8.13
N ASP A 172 1.29 2.10 6.95
CA ASP A 172 0.14 2.03 6.05
C ASP A 172 -0.16 0.62 5.54
N MET A 173 0.88 -0.12 5.13
CA MET A 173 0.70 -1.49 4.67
C MET A 173 0.39 -2.45 5.82
N LEU A 174 0.98 -2.25 7.01
CA LEU A 174 0.65 -3.04 8.20
C LEU A 174 -0.83 -2.87 8.58
N PHE A 175 -1.30 -1.64 8.54
CA PHE A 175 -2.71 -1.33 8.74
C PHE A 175 -3.61 -2.02 7.70
N THR A 176 -3.23 -1.94 6.43
CA THR A 176 -3.99 -2.55 5.33
C THR A 176 -4.03 -4.07 5.43
N GLY A 177 -2.89 -4.71 5.74
CA GLY A 177 -2.79 -6.16 5.89
C GLY A 177 -3.60 -6.69 7.06
N THR A 178 -3.46 -6.04 8.22
CA THR A 178 -4.23 -6.40 9.42
C THR A 178 -5.72 -6.15 9.23
N LEU A 179 -6.13 -5.02 8.62
CA LEU A 179 -7.53 -4.75 8.32
C LEU A 179 -8.10 -5.75 7.30
N ALA A 180 -7.33 -6.17 6.29
CA ALA A 180 -7.76 -7.21 5.37
C ALA A 180 -8.01 -8.55 6.09
N ALA A 181 -7.17 -8.90 7.05
CA ALA A 181 -7.38 -10.09 7.91
C ALA A 181 -8.61 -9.94 8.82
N VAL A 182 -8.85 -8.76 9.40
CA VAL A 182 -10.11 -8.44 10.12
C VAL A 182 -11.32 -8.72 9.24
N MET A 183 -11.32 -8.16 8.02
CA MET A 183 -12.45 -8.28 7.11
C MET A 183 -12.63 -9.73 6.60
N ALA A 184 -11.56 -10.50 6.48
CA ALA A 184 -11.64 -11.93 6.16
C ALA A 184 -12.27 -12.73 7.30
N CYS A 185 -11.81 -12.54 8.54
CA CYS A 185 -12.43 -13.16 9.71
C CYS A 185 -13.89 -12.71 9.88
N GLY A 186 -14.17 -11.42 9.66
CA GLY A 186 -15.52 -10.86 9.68
C GLY A 186 -16.44 -11.50 8.62
N ALA A 187 -15.92 -11.72 7.41
CA ALA A 187 -16.67 -12.43 6.36
C ALA A 187 -17.00 -13.88 6.77
N ALA A 188 -16.06 -14.60 7.43
CA ALA A 188 -16.35 -15.92 7.98
C ALA A 188 -17.46 -15.86 9.04
N LEU A 189 -17.41 -14.91 9.97
CA LEU A 189 -18.40 -14.73 11.02
C LEU A 189 -19.80 -14.41 10.46
N ILE A 190 -19.87 -13.67 9.37
CA ILE A 190 -21.13 -13.22 8.75
C ILE A 190 -21.74 -14.29 7.86
N PHE A 191 -20.92 -14.95 7.01
CA PHE A 191 -21.43 -15.80 5.93
C PHE A 191 -21.39 -17.30 6.24
N GLU A 192 -20.58 -17.74 7.22
CA GLU A 192 -20.60 -19.14 7.63
C GLU A 192 -21.73 -19.41 8.63
N GLU A 193 -22.33 -20.60 8.54
CA GLU A 193 -23.40 -21.01 9.47
C GLU A 193 -22.86 -21.19 10.88
N SER A 194 -21.72 -21.87 11.01
CA SER A 194 -21.04 -22.18 12.29
C SER A 194 -19.59 -21.72 12.25
N PRO A 195 -19.33 -20.41 12.45
CA PRO A 195 -17.97 -19.89 12.45
C PRO A 195 -17.16 -20.48 13.60
N GLY A 196 -15.94 -20.92 13.30
CA GLY A 196 -15.05 -21.57 14.26
C GLY A 196 -14.39 -20.61 15.24
N PHE A 197 -13.65 -21.18 16.19
CA PHE A 197 -12.85 -20.43 17.19
C PHE A 197 -11.90 -19.45 16.51
N TRP A 198 -11.17 -19.89 15.49
CA TRP A 198 -10.15 -19.06 14.82
C TRP A 198 -10.73 -17.83 14.11
N SER A 199 -11.95 -17.90 13.59
CA SER A 199 -12.59 -16.74 12.99
C SER A 199 -12.95 -15.68 14.04
N ARG A 200 -13.39 -16.09 15.24
CA ARG A 200 -13.73 -15.21 16.35
C ARG A 200 -12.48 -14.59 16.98
N ALA A 201 -11.52 -15.43 17.36
CA ALA A 201 -10.25 -15.00 17.95
C ALA A 201 -9.45 -14.14 16.97
N GLY A 202 -9.36 -14.56 15.70
CA GLY A 202 -8.65 -13.84 14.63
C GLY A 202 -9.28 -12.48 14.36
N PHE A 203 -10.61 -12.35 14.34
CA PHE A 203 -11.26 -11.06 14.19
C PHE A 203 -10.81 -10.07 15.26
N GLY A 204 -10.84 -10.46 16.53
CA GLY A 204 -10.41 -9.62 17.64
C GLY A 204 -8.92 -9.32 17.60
N PHE A 205 -8.09 -10.34 17.40
CA PHE A 205 -6.63 -10.19 17.35
C PHE A 205 -6.19 -9.23 16.23
N PHE A 206 -6.66 -9.44 15.01
CA PHE A 206 -6.28 -8.56 13.88
C PHE A 206 -6.88 -7.15 14.00
N LEU A 207 -8.06 -7.00 14.62
CA LEU A 207 -8.63 -5.67 14.90
C LEU A 207 -7.77 -4.92 15.94
N GLY A 208 -7.29 -5.61 16.97
CA GLY A 208 -6.33 -5.08 17.93
C GLY A 208 -5.01 -4.69 17.27
N ALA A 209 -4.46 -5.56 16.41
CA ALA A 209 -3.24 -5.28 15.65
C ALA A 209 -3.43 -4.10 14.68
N ALA A 210 -4.56 -4.00 13.98
CA ALA A 210 -4.88 -2.86 13.13
C ALA A 210 -4.99 -1.55 13.94
N THR A 211 -5.54 -1.61 15.15
CA THR A 211 -5.59 -0.48 16.09
C THR A 211 -4.18 -0.08 16.56
N LEU A 212 -3.29 -1.04 16.79
CA LEU A 212 -1.88 -0.79 17.09
C LEU A 212 -1.07 -0.30 15.86
N ALA A 213 -1.58 -0.47 14.64
CA ALA A 213 -0.94 0.06 13.43
C ALA A 213 -1.32 1.53 13.17
N LYS A 214 -2.60 1.90 13.34
CA LYS A 214 -3.08 3.23 12.91
C LYS A 214 -4.16 3.85 13.83
N GLY A 215 -4.35 3.30 15.02
CA GLY A 215 -5.26 3.83 16.02
C GLY A 215 -6.73 3.48 15.77
N PRO A 216 -7.67 4.29 16.30
CA PRO A 216 -9.11 4.01 16.29
C PRO A 216 -9.73 3.93 14.90
N ALA A 217 -9.03 4.43 13.86
CA ALA A 217 -9.46 4.30 12.47
C ALA A 217 -9.73 2.83 12.07
N ALA A 218 -9.04 1.85 12.68
CA ALA A 218 -9.28 0.43 12.44
C ALA A 218 -10.72 0.02 12.75
N VAL A 219 -11.19 0.38 13.93
CA VAL A 219 -12.54 0.06 14.41
C VAL A 219 -13.60 0.78 13.56
N LEU A 220 -13.33 2.05 13.22
CA LEU A 220 -14.25 2.85 12.40
C LEU A 220 -14.37 2.29 10.98
N LEU A 221 -13.27 1.91 10.34
CA LEU A 221 -13.31 1.41 8.97
C LEU A 221 -13.90 0.00 8.89
N ALA A 222 -13.52 -0.91 9.79
CA ALA A 222 -14.09 -2.25 9.84
C ALA A 222 -15.57 -2.20 10.22
N GLY A 223 -15.89 -1.55 11.34
CA GLY A 223 -17.26 -1.43 11.85
C GLY A 223 -18.18 -0.70 10.88
N GLY A 224 -17.77 0.45 10.36
CA GLY A 224 -18.54 1.23 9.41
C GLY A 224 -18.83 0.49 8.10
N SER A 225 -17.85 -0.23 7.55
CA SER A 225 -18.05 -1.08 6.37
C SER A 225 -19.11 -2.16 6.61
N VAL A 226 -19.05 -2.83 7.76
CA VAL A 226 -20.03 -3.87 8.14
C VAL A 226 -21.40 -3.27 8.45
N LEU A 227 -21.47 -2.12 9.13
CA LEU A 227 -22.73 -1.44 9.41
C LEU A 227 -23.46 -1.02 8.13
N VAL A 228 -22.74 -0.46 7.15
CA VAL A 228 -23.30 -0.14 5.84
C VAL A 228 -23.83 -1.40 5.15
N TRP A 229 -23.05 -2.48 5.15
CA TRP A 229 -23.51 -3.76 4.59
C TRP A 229 -24.74 -4.29 5.33
N ALA A 230 -24.77 -4.26 6.67
CA ALA A 230 -25.88 -4.74 7.48
C ALA A 230 -27.17 -3.94 7.24
N ALA A 231 -27.06 -2.62 7.10
CA ALA A 231 -28.18 -1.73 6.84
C ALA A 231 -28.88 -2.06 5.50
N PHE A 232 -28.10 -2.22 4.42
CA PHE A 232 -28.65 -2.53 3.09
C PHE A 232 -29.11 -3.99 2.96
N SER A 233 -28.37 -4.93 3.54
CA SER A 233 -28.73 -6.36 3.50
C SER A 233 -29.82 -6.74 4.51
N ARG A 234 -30.11 -5.87 5.47
CA ARG A 234 -31.00 -6.10 6.63
C ARG A 234 -30.60 -7.33 7.48
N LYS A 235 -29.32 -7.69 7.50
CA LYS A 235 -28.80 -8.87 8.22
C LYS A 235 -28.09 -8.49 9.52
N TRP A 236 -28.71 -7.68 10.34
CA TRP A 236 -28.16 -7.17 11.61
C TRP A 236 -27.73 -8.28 12.58
N THR A 237 -28.53 -9.35 12.72
CA THR A 237 -28.22 -10.49 13.59
C THR A 237 -26.91 -11.16 13.23
N ARG A 238 -26.54 -11.21 11.94
CA ARG A 238 -25.25 -11.76 11.49
C ARG A 238 -24.10 -10.80 11.82
N SER A 239 -24.33 -9.51 11.75
CA SER A 239 -23.32 -8.50 12.10
C SER A 239 -22.99 -8.51 13.58
N PHE A 240 -23.97 -8.77 14.46
CA PHE A 240 -23.70 -8.90 15.90
C PHE A 240 -22.78 -10.08 16.26
N ARG A 241 -22.59 -11.06 15.38
CA ARG A 241 -21.60 -12.14 15.59
C ARG A 241 -20.16 -11.64 15.72
N LEU A 242 -19.85 -10.45 15.16
CA LEU A 242 -18.53 -9.83 15.31
C LEU A 242 -18.26 -9.40 16.76
N ALA A 243 -19.29 -9.02 17.50
CA ALA A 243 -19.20 -8.66 18.92
C ALA A 243 -19.20 -9.90 19.87
N HIS A 244 -18.82 -11.07 19.37
CA HIS A 244 -18.71 -12.27 20.18
C HIS A 244 -17.69 -12.08 21.33
N PRO A 245 -17.93 -12.59 22.56
CA PRO A 245 -17.02 -12.40 23.69
C PRO A 245 -15.56 -12.74 23.42
N LEU A 246 -15.28 -13.79 22.64
CA LEU A 246 -13.90 -14.13 22.20
C LEU A 246 -13.29 -13.05 21.32
N SER A 247 -14.07 -12.45 20.41
CA SER A 247 -13.58 -11.36 19.56
C SER A 247 -13.21 -10.14 20.39
N ILE A 248 -14.06 -9.78 21.36
CA ILE A 248 -13.81 -8.68 22.28
C ILE A 248 -12.58 -8.97 23.15
N LEU A 249 -12.48 -10.19 23.71
CA LEU A 249 -11.36 -10.58 24.53
C LEU A 249 -10.02 -10.46 23.78
N PHE A 250 -9.93 -11.02 22.58
CA PHE A 250 -8.69 -10.95 21.80
C PHE A 250 -8.37 -9.54 21.32
N PHE A 251 -9.38 -8.72 21.03
CA PHE A 251 -9.18 -7.29 20.74
C PHE A 251 -8.56 -6.56 21.93
N LEU A 252 -9.13 -6.75 23.11
CA LEU A 252 -8.65 -6.10 24.34
C LEU A 252 -7.26 -6.57 24.71
N LEU A 253 -7.00 -7.88 24.67
CA LEU A 253 -5.67 -8.45 24.97
C LEU A 253 -4.59 -7.95 23.99
N THR A 254 -4.94 -7.70 22.74
CA THR A 254 -3.97 -7.28 21.73
C THR A 254 -3.71 -5.77 21.78
N SER A 255 -4.74 -4.95 21.94
CA SER A 255 -4.60 -3.49 21.82
C SER A 255 -4.37 -2.79 23.16
N VAL A 256 -5.17 -3.08 24.18
CA VAL A 256 -5.20 -2.31 25.43
C VAL A 256 -3.89 -2.28 26.20
N PRO A 257 -3.11 -3.37 26.31
CA PRO A 257 -1.90 -3.36 27.13
C PRO A 257 -0.91 -2.27 26.77
N TRP A 258 -0.66 -2.07 25.46
CA TRP A 258 0.27 -1.03 25.03
C TRP A 258 -0.29 0.39 25.28
N TYR A 259 -1.56 0.64 24.94
CA TYR A 259 -2.18 1.94 25.16
C TYR A 259 -2.18 2.31 26.65
N PHE A 260 -2.49 1.35 27.52
CA PHE A 260 -2.49 1.54 28.95
C PHE A 260 -1.07 1.84 29.49
N LEU A 261 -0.08 1.06 29.12
CA LEU A 261 1.30 1.26 29.55
C LEU A 261 1.89 2.58 29.05
N CYS A 262 1.61 2.93 27.79
CA CYS A 262 2.06 4.18 27.20
C CYS A 262 1.41 5.40 27.89
N ALA A 263 0.11 5.35 28.14
CA ALA A 263 -0.61 6.41 28.84
C ALA A 263 -0.14 6.57 30.30
N ARG A 264 0.16 5.45 30.98
CA ARG A 264 0.65 5.48 32.37
C ARG A 264 2.05 6.11 32.47
N ARG A 265 2.91 5.87 31.47
CA ARG A 265 4.28 6.41 31.44
C ARG A 265 4.35 7.85 30.91
N ASN A 266 3.39 8.25 30.10
CA ASN A 266 3.41 9.51 29.37
C ASN A 266 2.04 10.20 29.49
N PRO A 267 1.84 11.13 30.42
CA PRO A 267 0.53 11.76 30.70
C PRO A 267 -0.11 12.42 29.46
N ASP A 268 0.69 13.03 28.59
CA ASP A 268 0.21 13.73 27.40
C ASP A 268 -0.15 12.81 26.23
N PHE A 269 0.18 11.51 26.32
CA PHE A 269 0.04 10.57 25.22
C PHE A 269 -1.39 10.53 24.63
N LEU A 270 -2.41 10.40 25.46
CA LEU A 270 -3.80 10.28 24.98
C LEU A 270 -4.26 11.58 24.33
N ASN A 271 -3.88 12.74 24.88
CA ASN A 271 -4.23 14.03 24.30
C ASN A 271 -3.58 14.20 22.93
N VAL A 272 -2.28 13.99 22.82
CA VAL A 272 -1.54 14.13 21.56
C VAL A 272 -2.02 13.10 20.53
N PHE A 273 -2.09 11.82 20.92
CA PHE A 273 -2.40 10.76 19.98
C PHE A 273 -3.87 10.76 19.55
N ILE A 274 -4.82 10.80 20.50
CA ILE A 274 -6.25 10.66 20.20
C ILE A 274 -6.80 11.97 19.65
N PHE A 275 -6.59 13.09 20.35
CA PHE A 275 -7.24 14.35 19.97
C PHE A 275 -6.49 15.02 18.80
N GLN A 276 -5.20 15.32 18.92
CA GLN A 276 -4.48 16.07 17.89
C GLN A 276 -4.26 15.24 16.61
N HIS A 277 -3.69 14.03 16.72
CA HIS A 277 -3.32 13.25 15.54
C HIS A 277 -4.45 12.42 14.92
N ASN A 278 -5.57 12.22 15.58
CA ASN A 278 -6.73 11.52 15.00
C ASN A 278 -7.92 12.46 14.77
N PHE A 279 -8.46 13.11 15.80
CA PHE A 279 -9.67 13.95 15.65
C PHE A 279 -9.38 15.27 14.93
N GLU A 280 -8.42 16.07 15.40
CA GLU A 280 -8.11 17.35 14.76
C GLU A 280 -7.63 17.16 13.31
N ARG A 281 -6.81 16.16 13.06
CA ARG A 281 -6.32 15.83 11.70
C ARG A 281 -7.46 15.49 10.75
N PHE A 282 -8.53 14.85 11.23
CA PHE A 282 -9.69 14.51 10.42
C PHE A 282 -10.61 15.71 10.19
N LEU A 283 -10.85 16.52 11.23
CA LEU A 283 -11.87 17.58 11.25
C LEU A 283 -11.34 18.94 10.80
N THR A 284 -10.04 19.20 10.91
CA THR A 284 -9.44 20.52 10.69
C THR A 284 -8.41 20.53 9.57
N PRO A 285 -8.14 21.68 8.94
CA PRO A 285 -7.11 21.83 7.91
C PRO A 285 -5.69 22.08 8.47
N VAL A 286 -5.46 21.96 9.78
CA VAL A 286 -4.19 22.31 10.48
C VAL A 286 -2.95 21.68 9.82
N PHE A 287 -3.09 20.49 9.22
CA PHE A 287 -1.99 19.80 8.55
C PHE A 287 -1.76 20.20 7.09
N HIS A 288 -2.44 21.22 6.57
CA HIS A 288 -2.26 21.78 5.20
C HIS A 288 -2.39 20.79 4.02
N HIS A 289 -3.03 19.63 4.22
CA HIS A 289 -3.26 18.63 3.17
C HIS A 289 -4.68 18.69 2.61
N VAL A 290 -5.21 19.91 2.38
CA VAL A 290 -6.55 20.11 1.85
C VAL A 290 -6.61 19.74 0.37
N LYS A 291 -7.49 18.80 0.03
CA LYS A 291 -7.76 18.34 -1.35
C LYS A 291 -9.27 18.27 -1.56
N PRO A 292 -9.75 18.36 -2.83
CA PRO A 292 -11.17 18.29 -3.14
C PRO A 292 -11.79 16.96 -2.70
N TRP A 293 -13.12 16.91 -2.54
CA TRP A 293 -13.83 15.71 -2.09
C TRP A 293 -13.69 14.51 -3.04
N TRP A 294 -13.53 14.76 -4.33
CA TRP A 294 -13.34 13.75 -5.38
C TRP A 294 -11.90 13.27 -5.55
N PHE A 295 -10.97 13.66 -4.68
CA PHE A 295 -9.54 13.35 -4.77
C PHE A 295 -9.25 11.84 -4.81
N PHE A 296 -9.96 11.04 -4.03
CA PHE A 296 -9.65 9.62 -3.88
C PHE A 296 -10.12 8.70 -5.00
N PRO A 297 -11.28 8.86 -5.67
CA PRO A 297 -11.67 7.99 -6.78
C PRO A 297 -10.62 7.89 -7.89
N PRO A 298 -10.05 8.98 -8.44
CA PRO A 298 -8.97 8.85 -9.43
C PRO A 298 -7.71 8.19 -8.87
N ILE A 299 -7.34 8.48 -7.61
CA ILE A 299 -6.20 7.83 -6.95
C ILE A 299 -6.43 6.31 -6.89
N LEU A 300 -7.64 5.86 -6.54
CA LEU A 300 -7.95 4.43 -6.48
C LEU A 300 -7.81 3.74 -7.84
N VAL A 301 -8.25 4.42 -8.93
CA VAL A 301 -8.06 3.92 -10.31
C VAL A 301 -6.58 3.80 -10.68
N LEU A 302 -5.77 4.81 -10.30
CA LEU A 302 -4.32 4.78 -10.52
C LEU A 302 -3.65 3.65 -9.72
N TRP A 303 -4.11 3.40 -8.51
CA TRP A 303 -3.48 2.42 -7.61
C TRP A 303 -3.71 0.97 -7.99
N ILE A 304 -4.78 0.69 -8.71
CA ILE A 304 -5.03 -0.64 -9.27
C ILE A 304 -4.48 -0.81 -10.68
N LEU A 305 -3.76 0.19 -11.23
CA LEU A 305 -3.08 0.02 -12.51
C LEU A 305 -2.12 -1.18 -12.48
N PRO A 306 -1.98 -1.89 -13.62
CA PRO A 306 -2.66 -1.67 -14.89
C PRO A 306 -3.99 -2.43 -15.01
N TRP A 307 -4.56 -2.93 -13.88
CA TRP A 307 -5.80 -3.71 -13.86
C TRP A 307 -7.06 -2.87 -13.97
N SER A 308 -6.94 -1.54 -14.12
CA SER A 308 -8.07 -0.59 -14.12
C SER A 308 -9.10 -0.86 -15.22
N ALA A 309 -8.69 -1.41 -16.37
CA ALA A 309 -9.61 -1.82 -17.43
C ALA A 309 -10.66 -2.86 -16.96
N LEU A 310 -10.35 -3.63 -15.91
CA LEU A 310 -11.30 -4.59 -15.33
C LEU A 310 -12.44 -3.93 -14.54
N LEU A 311 -12.36 -2.64 -14.22
CA LEU A 311 -13.48 -1.89 -13.62
C LEU A 311 -14.70 -1.90 -14.54
N PHE A 312 -14.50 -1.82 -15.86
CA PHE A 312 -15.58 -1.96 -16.84
C PHE A 312 -16.26 -3.33 -16.74
N ALA A 313 -15.47 -4.41 -16.64
CA ALA A 313 -15.99 -5.76 -16.45
C ALA A 313 -16.75 -5.92 -15.12
N LEU A 314 -16.30 -5.27 -14.07
CA LEU A 314 -16.99 -5.25 -12.78
C LEU A 314 -18.34 -4.52 -12.89
N GLY A 315 -18.39 -3.40 -13.60
CA GLY A 315 -19.62 -2.66 -13.88
C GLY A 315 -20.65 -3.49 -14.65
N LEU A 316 -20.22 -4.20 -15.71
CA LEU A 316 -21.07 -5.12 -16.47
C LEU A 316 -21.63 -6.24 -15.60
N ARG A 317 -20.79 -6.78 -14.70
CA ARG A 317 -21.24 -7.80 -13.73
C ARG A 317 -22.30 -7.26 -12.79
N ALA A 318 -22.09 -6.07 -12.24
CA ALA A 318 -23.06 -5.44 -11.34
C ALA A 318 -24.40 -5.18 -12.05
N ALA A 319 -24.37 -4.74 -13.31
CA ALA A 319 -25.56 -4.49 -14.12
C ALA A 319 -26.35 -5.77 -14.46
N ALA A 320 -25.68 -6.92 -14.60
CA ALA A 320 -26.32 -8.19 -14.94
C ALA A 320 -27.17 -8.80 -13.80
N ILE A 321 -27.02 -8.33 -12.56
CA ILE A 321 -27.82 -8.81 -11.44
C ILE A 321 -29.15 -8.04 -11.44
N LYS A 322 -30.24 -8.69 -11.87
CA LYS A 322 -31.55 -8.05 -12.05
C LYS A 322 -32.30 -7.78 -10.73
N GLU A 323 -32.16 -8.66 -9.74
CA GLU A 323 -32.92 -8.56 -8.50
C GLU A 323 -32.12 -7.79 -7.42
N TRP A 324 -32.63 -6.63 -7.01
CA TRP A 324 -31.97 -5.76 -6.02
C TRP A 324 -31.75 -6.42 -4.64
N ARG A 325 -32.72 -7.23 -4.19
CA ARG A 325 -32.62 -7.91 -2.89
C ARG A 325 -31.51 -8.95 -2.86
N ASP A 326 -31.34 -9.70 -3.94
CA ASP A 326 -30.29 -10.73 -4.05
C ASP A 326 -28.88 -10.11 -4.11
N ARG A 327 -28.76 -8.92 -4.69
CA ARG A 327 -27.48 -8.18 -4.73
C ARG A 327 -26.92 -7.96 -3.34
N PHE A 328 -27.75 -7.52 -2.40
CA PHE A 328 -27.32 -7.15 -1.05
C PHE A 328 -26.98 -8.35 -0.16
N ALA A 329 -27.51 -9.52 -0.46
CA ALA A 329 -27.23 -10.74 0.28
C ALA A 329 -25.88 -11.39 -0.05
N ARG A 330 -25.31 -11.07 -1.23
CA ARG A 330 -24.12 -11.71 -1.78
C ARG A 330 -22.83 -11.20 -1.13
N PRO A 331 -21.77 -12.04 -0.99
CA PRO A 331 -20.46 -11.61 -0.46
C PRO A 331 -19.84 -10.45 -1.25
N GLY A 332 -20.10 -10.37 -2.56
CA GLY A 332 -19.59 -9.26 -3.39
C GLY A 332 -20.05 -7.88 -2.92
N PHE A 333 -21.27 -7.78 -2.36
CA PHE A 333 -21.74 -6.52 -1.81
C PHE A 333 -21.01 -6.13 -0.52
N TYR A 334 -20.64 -7.10 0.31
CA TYR A 334 -19.81 -6.87 1.49
C TYR A 334 -18.44 -6.26 1.12
N PHE A 335 -17.79 -6.81 0.08
CA PHE A 335 -16.52 -6.27 -0.40
C PHE A 335 -16.67 -4.90 -1.07
N ALA A 336 -17.79 -4.67 -1.77
CA ALA A 336 -18.11 -3.37 -2.32
C ALA A 336 -18.33 -2.33 -1.20
N CYS A 337 -19.09 -2.66 -0.14
CA CYS A 337 -19.28 -1.80 1.01
C CYS A 337 -17.96 -1.45 1.68
N TRP A 338 -17.05 -2.43 1.84
CA TRP A 338 -15.73 -2.19 2.39
C TRP A 338 -14.93 -1.20 1.53
N THR A 339 -14.88 -1.38 0.20
CA THR A 339 -14.20 -0.45 -0.71
C THR A 339 -14.81 0.95 -0.65
N ILE A 340 -16.12 1.05 -0.82
CA ILE A 340 -16.85 2.32 -0.96
C ILE A 340 -16.83 3.11 0.36
N PHE A 341 -17.05 2.43 1.49
CA PHE A 341 -17.05 3.09 2.79
C PHE A 341 -15.71 3.78 3.09
N ILE A 342 -14.58 3.11 2.81
CA ILE A 342 -13.25 3.71 3.01
C ILE A 342 -13.06 4.95 2.14
N VAL A 343 -13.47 4.89 0.86
CA VAL A 343 -13.37 6.03 -0.05
C VAL A 343 -14.23 7.20 0.45
N ILE A 344 -15.48 6.94 0.83
CA ILE A 344 -16.40 7.98 1.34
C ILE A 344 -15.86 8.56 2.65
N PHE A 345 -15.44 7.72 3.59
CA PHE A 345 -14.94 8.14 4.89
C PHE A 345 -13.77 9.11 4.75
N PHE A 346 -12.74 8.75 3.97
CA PHE A 346 -11.62 9.64 3.78
C PHE A 346 -11.91 10.83 2.86
N SER A 347 -12.87 10.71 1.94
CA SER A 347 -13.35 11.87 1.15
C SER A 347 -13.99 12.95 2.00
N ALA A 348 -14.62 12.57 3.12
CA ALA A 348 -15.17 13.49 4.09
C ALA A 348 -14.11 14.17 4.99
N SER A 349 -12.90 13.59 5.11
CA SER A 349 -11.81 14.18 5.90
C SER A 349 -11.31 15.49 5.29
N LYS A 350 -10.91 16.44 6.14
CA LYS A 350 -10.27 17.70 5.71
C LYS A 350 -8.83 17.48 5.25
N SER A 351 -8.08 16.59 5.90
CA SER A 351 -6.72 16.23 5.52
C SER A 351 -6.70 14.96 4.67
N LYS A 352 -6.13 15.02 3.46
CA LYS A 352 -6.15 13.94 2.48
C LYS A 352 -4.74 13.61 1.98
N LEU A 353 -4.29 12.39 2.24
CA LEU A 353 -3.07 11.82 1.67
C LEU A 353 -3.41 10.57 0.85
N PRO A 354 -2.70 10.32 -0.28
CA PRO A 354 -2.98 9.15 -1.13
C PRO A 354 -3.01 7.83 -0.35
N GLY A 355 -2.12 7.64 0.64
CA GLY A 355 -2.02 6.44 1.49
C GLY A 355 -3.26 6.11 2.32
N TYR A 356 -4.18 7.05 2.51
CA TYR A 356 -5.35 6.81 3.37
C TYR A 356 -6.32 5.79 2.79
N ILE A 357 -6.47 5.72 1.46
CA ILE A 357 -7.37 4.76 0.81
C ILE A 357 -6.72 3.42 0.48
N LEU A 358 -5.47 3.20 0.89
CA LEU A 358 -4.79 1.92 0.65
C LEU A 358 -5.63 0.70 1.11
N PRO A 359 -6.34 0.74 2.27
CA PRO A 359 -7.17 -0.37 2.70
C PRO A 359 -8.41 -0.66 1.83
N ALA A 360 -8.73 0.19 0.85
CA ALA A 360 -9.78 -0.07 -0.14
C ALA A 360 -9.28 -0.91 -1.34
N VAL A 361 -7.97 -1.04 -1.50
CA VAL A 361 -7.36 -1.80 -2.63
C VAL A 361 -7.58 -3.31 -2.51
N PRO A 362 -7.37 -3.99 -1.36
CA PRO A 362 -7.58 -5.42 -1.24
C PRO A 362 -8.98 -5.89 -1.67
N PRO A 363 -10.11 -5.34 -1.15
CA PRO A 363 -11.44 -5.76 -1.56
C PRO A 363 -11.73 -5.43 -3.03
N LEU A 364 -11.22 -4.31 -3.56
CA LEU A 364 -11.38 -3.97 -4.96
C LEU A 364 -10.67 -4.98 -5.87
N VAL A 365 -9.41 -5.34 -5.56
CA VAL A 365 -8.67 -6.38 -6.30
C VAL A 365 -9.39 -7.72 -6.26
N LEU A 366 -9.97 -8.11 -5.12
CA LEU A 366 -10.80 -9.31 -5.02
C LEU A 366 -12.00 -9.26 -5.98
N LEU A 367 -12.71 -8.14 -6.01
CA LEU A 367 -13.86 -7.95 -6.92
C LEU A 367 -13.44 -7.98 -8.39
N LEU A 368 -12.29 -7.37 -8.73
CA LEU A 368 -11.74 -7.41 -10.08
C LEU A 368 -11.31 -8.82 -10.48
N ALA A 369 -10.69 -9.58 -9.57
CA ALA A 369 -10.34 -10.98 -9.79
C ALA A 369 -11.59 -11.84 -10.02
N ALA A 370 -12.67 -11.58 -9.27
CA ALA A 370 -13.96 -12.25 -9.49
C ALA A 370 -14.60 -11.87 -10.83
N ALA A 371 -14.46 -10.64 -11.28
CA ALA A 371 -14.90 -10.23 -12.62
C ALA A 371 -14.04 -10.89 -13.72
N ALA A 372 -12.72 -10.88 -13.56
CA ALA A 372 -11.78 -11.49 -14.51
C ALA A 372 -11.97 -13.01 -14.65
N SER A 373 -12.27 -13.73 -13.56
CA SER A 373 -12.53 -15.17 -13.60
C SER A 373 -13.76 -15.51 -14.44
N ARG A 374 -14.80 -14.67 -14.40
CA ARG A 374 -16.01 -14.84 -15.24
C ARG A 374 -15.74 -14.54 -16.70
N ILE A 375 -15.04 -13.45 -17.02
CA ILE A 375 -14.69 -13.09 -18.40
C ILE A 375 -13.94 -14.23 -19.07
N ARG A 376 -13.09 -14.94 -18.34
CA ARG A 376 -12.34 -16.10 -18.85
C ARG A 376 -13.28 -17.24 -19.32
N CYS A 377 -14.43 -17.40 -18.69
CA CYS A 377 -15.41 -18.45 -19.02
C CYS A 377 -16.38 -18.03 -20.13
N ILE A 378 -16.52 -16.72 -20.39
CA ILE A 378 -17.44 -16.19 -21.39
C ILE A 378 -16.67 -15.99 -22.70
N ARG A 379 -17.07 -16.67 -23.75
CA ARG A 379 -16.55 -16.48 -25.13
C ARG A 379 -17.23 -15.31 -25.86
N ASP A 380 -17.54 -14.24 -25.15
CA ASP A 380 -18.27 -13.08 -25.67
C ASP A 380 -17.28 -11.98 -26.13
N ASP A 381 -17.72 -11.12 -27.05
CA ASP A 381 -16.96 -9.95 -27.53
C ASP A 381 -16.63 -8.94 -26.42
N ARG A 382 -17.41 -8.93 -25.33
CA ARG A 382 -17.13 -8.14 -24.13
C ARG A 382 -15.82 -8.55 -23.45
N ALA A 383 -15.55 -9.85 -23.35
CA ALA A 383 -14.31 -10.39 -22.80
C ALA A 383 -13.10 -9.96 -23.64
N ARG A 384 -13.27 -9.96 -24.97
CA ARG A 384 -12.30 -9.43 -25.92
C ARG A 384 -12.05 -7.95 -25.68
N GLY A 385 -13.11 -7.14 -25.58
CA GLY A 385 -13.00 -5.70 -25.33
C GLY A 385 -12.24 -5.36 -24.05
N VAL A 386 -12.50 -6.07 -22.95
CA VAL A 386 -11.82 -5.85 -21.67
C VAL A 386 -10.32 -6.21 -21.75
N THR A 387 -9.96 -7.31 -22.38
CA THR A 387 -8.53 -7.71 -22.51
C THR A 387 -7.78 -6.82 -23.49
N MET A 388 -8.42 -6.35 -24.55
CA MET A 388 -7.86 -5.31 -25.42
C MET A 388 -7.65 -3.99 -24.62
N GLY A 389 -8.60 -3.65 -23.73
CA GLY A 389 -8.50 -2.51 -22.83
C GLY A 389 -7.27 -2.58 -21.89
N LEU A 390 -6.88 -3.77 -21.43
CA LEU A 390 -5.63 -3.95 -20.68
C LEU A 390 -4.41 -3.58 -21.52
N GLY A 391 -4.36 -4.04 -22.78
CA GLY A 391 -3.28 -3.66 -23.70
C GLY A 391 -3.27 -2.14 -23.99
N ALA A 392 -4.45 -1.56 -24.22
CA ALA A 392 -4.60 -0.11 -24.43
C ALA A 392 -4.15 0.71 -23.20
N THR A 393 -4.35 0.20 -21.99
CA THR A 393 -3.84 0.85 -20.77
C THR A 393 -2.32 0.99 -20.81
N TRP A 394 -1.59 -0.04 -21.26
CA TRP A 394 -0.14 0.04 -21.43
C TRP A 394 0.28 1.08 -22.47
N LEU A 395 -0.39 1.13 -23.61
CA LEU A 395 -0.11 2.14 -24.64
C LEU A 395 -0.36 3.54 -24.11
N ALA A 396 -1.45 3.77 -23.38
CA ALA A 396 -1.74 5.05 -22.75
C ALA A 396 -0.66 5.44 -21.71
N LEU A 397 -0.20 4.48 -20.89
CA LEU A 397 0.89 4.71 -19.93
C LEU A 397 2.20 5.07 -20.64
N VAL A 398 2.54 4.38 -21.72
CA VAL A 398 3.75 4.68 -22.53
C VAL A 398 3.69 6.07 -23.14
N VAL A 399 2.55 6.44 -23.74
CA VAL A 399 2.36 7.77 -24.33
C VAL A 399 2.42 8.86 -23.25
N GLY A 400 1.72 8.66 -22.13
CA GLY A 400 1.72 9.61 -21.01
C GLY A 400 3.11 9.77 -20.40
N ALA A 401 3.84 8.68 -20.18
CA ALA A 401 5.21 8.70 -19.66
C ALA A 401 6.17 9.36 -20.65
N GLY A 402 6.07 9.04 -21.94
CA GLY A 402 6.89 9.65 -22.99
C GLY A 402 6.67 11.15 -23.09
N PHE A 403 5.42 11.60 -23.03
CA PHE A 403 5.07 13.02 -23.03
C PHE A 403 5.60 13.76 -21.78
N TRP A 404 5.45 13.16 -20.61
CA TRP A 404 5.95 13.72 -19.36
C TRP A 404 7.48 13.82 -19.37
N LEU A 405 8.16 12.78 -19.80
CA LEU A 405 9.62 12.75 -19.95
C LEU A 405 10.10 13.83 -20.92
N HIS A 406 9.47 13.96 -22.08
CA HIS A 406 9.85 14.98 -23.06
C HIS A 406 9.80 16.40 -22.47
N ARG A 407 8.84 16.67 -21.58
CA ARG A 407 8.74 17.97 -20.90
C ARG A 407 9.76 18.17 -19.80
N GLN A 408 10.19 17.10 -19.13
CA GLN A 408 11.07 17.16 -17.95
C GLN A 408 12.55 16.92 -18.29
N LEU A 409 12.87 16.40 -19.47
CA LEU A 409 14.23 16.03 -19.87
C LEU A 409 15.29 17.12 -19.66
N PRO A 410 15.03 18.44 -19.83
CA PRO A 410 16.04 19.48 -19.61
C PRO A 410 16.45 19.65 -18.15
N THR A 411 15.63 19.20 -17.19
CA THR A 411 15.79 19.50 -15.76
C THR A 411 15.85 18.27 -14.85
N SER A 412 15.66 17.07 -15.42
CA SER A 412 15.48 15.85 -14.63
C SER A 412 16.77 15.04 -14.49
N PRO A 413 17.07 14.49 -13.28
CA PRO A 413 18.11 13.50 -13.09
C PRO A 413 17.86 12.19 -13.85
N PHE A 414 16.65 12.00 -14.40
CA PHE A 414 16.29 10.92 -15.31
C PHE A 414 16.88 11.06 -16.73
N ALA A 415 17.65 12.11 -17.00
CA ALA A 415 18.10 12.54 -18.33
C ALA A 415 19.20 11.66 -18.98
N GLN A 416 19.35 10.39 -18.58
CA GLN A 416 20.07 9.43 -19.42
C GLN A 416 19.06 8.69 -20.33
N PRO A 417 18.85 9.19 -21.58
CA PRO A 417 17.63 8.90 -22.34
C PRO A 417 17.49 7.45 -22.80
N GLN A 418 18.59 6.73 -23.03
CA GLN A 418 18.51 5.42 -23.71
C GLN A 418 17.82 4.33 -22.87
N SER A 419 18.11 4.22 -21.59
CA SER A 419 17.53 3.15 -20.76
C SER A 419 16.01 3.29 -20.58
N ILE A 420 15.50 4.51 -20.48
CA ILE A 420 14.07 4.78 -20.31
C ILE A 420 13.29 4.43 -21.57
N TRP A 421 13.84 4.73 -22.75
CA TRP A 421 13.22 4.36 -24.02
C TRP A 421 13.10 2.85 -24.20
N TYR A 422 14.07 2.05 -23.72
CA TYR A 422 13.95 0.59 -23.71
C TYR A 422 12.79 0.12 -22.80
N PHE A 423 12.59 0.73 -21.64
CA PHE A 423 11.43 0.43 -20.76
C PHE A 423 10.12 0.75 -21.44
N LEU A 424 10.00 1.92 -22.07
CA LEU A 424 8.80 2.33 -22.79
C LEU A 424 8.53 1.40 -23.99
N ALA A 425 9.56 1.03 -24.74
CA ALA A 425 9.44 0.09 -25.85
C ALA A 425 9.00 -1.31 -25.38
N ALA A 426 9.57 -1.82 -24.29
CA ALA A 426 9.16 -3.10 -23.69
C ALA A 426 7.72 -3.07 -23.19
N ALA A 427 7.30 -1.97 -22.55
CA ALA A 427 5.93 -1.77 -22.10
C ALA A 427 4.93 -1.69 -23.28
N ALA A 428 5.29 -0.99 -24.36
CA ALA A 428 4.50 -0.89 -25.58
C ALA A 428 4.35 -2.25 -26.27
N ALA A 429 5.46 -2.97 -26.45
CA ALA A 429 5.46 -4.32 -27.04
C ALA A 429 4.62 -5.29 -26.21
N GLY A 430 4.79 -5.28 -24.90
CA GLY A 430 3.97 -6.09 -23.97
C GLY A 430 2.49 -5.75 -24.05
N GLY A 431 2.15 -4.46 -24.10
CA GLY A 431 0.77 -4.00 -24.29
C GLY A 431 0.16 -4.46 -25.60
N ALA A 432 0.92 -4.40 -26.70
CA ALA A 432 0.50 -4.93 -28.01
C ALA A 432 0.28 -6.46 -27.99
N ILE A 433 1.17 -7.21 -27.33
CA ILE A 433 1.00 -8.67 -27.15
C ILE A 433 -0.25 -8.98 -26.35
N ILE A 434 -0.52 -8.25 -25.26
CA ILE A 434 -1.73 -8.44 -24.43
C ILE A 434 -2.98 -8.17 -25.26
N ALA A 435 -3.00 -7.09 -26.05
CA ALA A 435 -4.12 -6.77 -26.94
C ALA A 435 -4.32 -7.86 -28.01
N ALA A 436 -3.24 -8.37 -28.64
CA ALA A 436 -3.29 -9.45 -29.60
C ALA A 436 -3.80 -10.76 -29.00
N LEU A 437 -3.37 -11.14 -27.81
CA LEU A 437 -3.89 -12.30 -27.09
C LEU A 437 -5.38 -12.12 -26.75
N GLY A 438 -5.80 -10.91 -26.37
CA GLY A 438 -7.20 -10.57 -26.13
C GLY A 438 -8.04 -10.71 -27.41
N SER A 439 -7.56 -10.19 -28.55
CA SER A 439 -8.22 -10.31 -29.84
C SER A 439 -8.35 -11.75 -30.31
N ALA A 440 -7.34 -12.58 -30.01
CA ALA A 440 -7.35 -14.03 -30.25
C ALA A 440 -8.17 -14.84 -29.21
N ARG A 441 -8.88 -14.16 -28.30
CA ARG A 441 -9.68 -14.77 -27.21
C ARG A 441 -8.86 -15.65 -26.24
N ARG A 442 -7.53 -15.45 -26.16
CA ARG A 442 -6.63 -16.14 -25.22
C ARG A 442 -6.54 -15.38 -23.89
N ILE A 443 -7.68 -15.18 -23.22
CA ILE A 443 -7.83 -14.28 -22.05
C ILE A 443 -6.91 -14.67 -20.91
N ALA A 444 -6.80 -15.97 -20.59
CA ALA A 444 -5.91 -16.43 -19.52
C ALA A 444 -4.44 -16.09 -19.81
N ALA A 445 -4.00 -16.26 -21.07
CA ALA A 445 -2.65 -15.89 -21.48
C ALA A 445 -2.45 -14.36 -21.39
N ALA A 446 -3.43 -13.56 -21.80
CA ALA A 446 -3.35 -12.10 -21.71
C ALA A 446 -3.18 -11.63 -20.25
N LEU A 447 -3.95 -12.20 -19.30
CA LEU A 447 -3.84 -11.87 -17.87
C LEU A 447 -2.47 -12.27 -17.28
N LEU A 448 -1.98 -13.47 -17.65
CA LEU A 448 -0.65 -13.94 -17.22
C LEU A 448 0.47 -13.07 -17.80
N THR A 449 0.39 -12.75 -19.10
CA THR A 449 1.37 -11.87 -19.76
C THR A 449 1.37 -10.49 -19.12
N ASN A 450 0.19 -9.95 -18.78
CA ASN A 450 0.10 -8.67 -18.09
C ASN A 450 0.83 -8.71 -16.73
N ALA A 451 0.60 -9.72 -15.90
CA ALA A 451 1.25 -9.87 -14.61
C ALA A 451 2.78 -10.09 -14.75
N ALA A 452 3.21 -10.91 -15.70
CA ALA A 452 4.63 -11.17 -15.97
C ALA A 452 5.34 -9.89 -16.47
N LEU A 453 4.72 -9.14 -17.38
CA LEU A 453 5.25 -7.87 -17.88
C LEU A 453 5.51 -6.89 -16.74
N ILE A 454 4.53 -6.72 -15.83
CA ILE A 454 4.69 -5.85 -14.67
C ILE A 454 5.88 -6.31 -13.83
N ALA A 455 5.94 -7.59 -13.48
CA ALA A 455 7.01 -8.13 -12.65
C ALA A 455 8.39 -7.91 -13.29
N CYS A 456 8.53 -8.19 -14.59
CA CYS A 456 9.78 -7.97 -15.32
C CYS A 456 10.19 -6.49 -15.36
N LEU A 457 9.22 -5.58 -15.65
CA LEU A 457 9.49 -4.14 -15.67
C LEU A 457 9.86 -3.61 -14.28
N LEU A 458 9.20 -4.07 -13.22
CA LEU A 458 9.53 -3.68 -11.85
C LEU A 458 10.93 -4.17 -11.45
N MET A 459 11.27 -5.40 -11.75
CA MET A 459 12.61 -5.94 -11.48
C MET A 459 13.68 -5.17 -12.25
N ALA A 460 13.46 -4.95 -13.54
CA ALA A 460 14.39 -4.18 -14.36
C ALA A 460 14.53 -2.72 -13.86
N ALA A 461 13.43 -2.08 -13.45
CA ALA A 461 13.49 -0.74 -12.85
C ALA A 461 14.32 -0.72 -11.56
N ASN A 462 14.18 -1.72 -10.70
CA ASN A 462 14.95 -1.83 -9.47
C ASN A 462 16.46 -2.00 -9.70
N TRP A 463 16.85 -2.60 -10.82
CA TRP A 463 18.27 -2.80 -11.16
C TRP A 463 18.87 -1.62 -11.95
N PHE A 464 18.10 -1.01 -12.84
CA PHE A 464 18.64 -0.05 -13.80
C PHE A 464 18.22 1.39 -13.54
N VAL A 465 17.06 1.63 -12.92
CA VAL A 465 16.52 2.99 -12.71
C VAL A 465 16.73 3.45 -11.27
N VAL A 466 16.29 2.64 -10.32
CA VAL A 466 16.29 3.03 -8.90
C VAL A 466 17.67 3.42 -8.36
N PRO A 467 18.79 2.68 -8.65
CA PRO A 467 20.11 3.10 -8.17
C PRO A 467 20.60 4.44 -8.74
N ARG A 468 20.13 4.80 -9.94
CA ARG A 468 20.50 6.08 -10.59
C ARG A 468 19.77 7.28 -10.00
N ILE A 469 18.53 7.07 -9.53
CA ILE A 469 17.72 8.15 -8.94
C ILE A 469 17.93 8.27 -7.44
N ASP A 470 18.46 7.26 -6.76
CA ASP A 470 18.66 7.25 -5.31
C ASP A 470 19.37 8.51 -4.79
N PRO A 471 20.48 8.97 -5.36
CA PRO A 471 21.15 10.19 -4.90
C PRO A 471 20.31 11.47 -4.99
N SER A 472 19.28 11.46 -5.85
CA SER A 472 18.43 12.63 -6.07
C SER A 472 17.20 12.68 -5.16
N VAL A 473 16.83 11.54 -4.56
CA VAL A 473 15.57 11.41 -3.80
C VAL A 473 15.77 10.93 -2.36
N SER A 474 16.97 10.42 -2.02
CA SER A 474 17.33 10.02 -0.66
C SER A 474 18.64 10.65 -0.21
N SER A 475 18.78 10.86 1.09
CA SER A 475 19.99 11.41 1.72
C SER A 475 21.11 10.36 1.92
N ARG A 476 20.86 9.09 1.57
CA ARG A 476 21.80 7.98 1.78
C ARG A 476 23.17 8.22 1.13
N ALA A 477 23.17 8.67 -0.12
CA ALA A 477 24.42 8.93 -0.85
C ALA A 477 25.22 10.07 -0.22
N THR A 478 24.54 11.16 0.16
CA THR A 478 25.17 12.33 0.83
C THR A 478 25.76 11.93 2.17
N ALA A 479 25.02 11.19 3.00
CA ALA A 479 25.50 10.75 4.30
C ALA A 479 26.69 9.77 4.17
N ARG A 480 26.63 8.81 3.24
CA ARG A 480 27.75 7.88 2.98
C ARG A 480 29.02 8.58 2.52
N ALA A 481 28.89 9.55 1.63
CA ALA A 481 30.00 10.33 1.13
C ALA A 481 30.63 11.17 2.27
N PHE A 482 29.80 11.75 3.14
CA PHE A 482 30.26 12.45 4.34
C PHE A 482 31.03 11.52 5.29
N LEU A 483 30.48 10.38 5.67
CA LEU A 483 31.11 9.41 6.56
C LEU A 483 32.41 8.83 5.98
N ALA A 484 32.47 8.59 4.66
CA ALA A 484 33.67 8.15 3.98
C ALA A 484 34.78 9.20 4.04
N ALA A 485 34.44 10.47 3.83
CA ALA A 485 35.39 11.58 3.92
C ALA A 485 35.90 11.78 5.37
N GLU A 486 35.00 11.66 6.35
CA GLU A 486 35.36 11.72 7.77
C GLU A 486 36.34 10.58 8.17
N SER A 487 36.06 9.36 7.71
CA SER A 487 36.90 8.18 7.96
C SER A 487 38.29 8.27 7.31
N ALA A 488 38.40 8.95 6.16
CA ALA A 488 39.66 9.16 5.45
C ALA A 488 40.55 10.24 6.07
N GLY A 489 40.17 10.81 7.20
CA GLY A 489 40.99 11.80 7.94
C GLY A 489 40.61 13.25 7.75
N GLY A 490 39.52 13.54 7.03
CA GLY A 490 38.98 14.88 6.88
C GLY A 490 38.01 15.00 5.71
N VAL A 491 37.05 15.89 5.78
CA VAL A 491 36.05 16.18 4.74
C VAL A 491 36.66 16.94 3.56
N THR A 492 37.83 17.53 3.75
CA THR A 492 38.72 18.04 2.71
C THR A 492 40.12 17.56 3.05
N ASN A 493 41.02 17.47 2.08
CA ASN A 493 42.41 16.97 2.21
C ASN A 493 43.22 17.49 3.41
N ALA A 494 42.66 18.26 4.35
CA ALA A 494 43.35 18.87 5.46
C ALA A 494 42.54 19.19 6.75
N GLU A 495 41.19 19.10 6.77
CA GLU A 495 40.43 19.58 7.96
C GLU A 495 39.43 18.56 8.49
N LYS A 496 39.54 18.18 9.77
CA LYS A 496 38.50 17.51 10.53
C LYS A 496 37.39 18.50 10.91
N ILE A 497 36.13 18.11 10.79
CA ILE A 497 35.04 18.94 11.30
C ILE A 497 35.10 18.96 12.82
N PRO A 498 35.27 20.14 13.44
CA PRO A 498 35.28 20.24 14.89
C PRO A 498 33.95 19.78 15.50
N ALA A 499 34.00 19.11 16.64
CA ALA A 499 32.82 18.72 17.37
C ALA A 499 31.92 19.94 17.64
N GLY A 500 30.64 19.86 17.32
CA GLY A 500 29.68 20.95 17.50
C GLY A 500 29.62 22.00 16.38
N SER A 501 30.45 21.87 15.31
CA SER A 501 30.43 22.80 14.17
C SER A 501 29.65 22.29 12.97
N LEU A 502 28.98 21.13 13.07
CA LEU A 502 28.10 20.58 12.04
C LEU A 502 26.64 20.96 12.33
N GLY A 503 25.95 21.51 11.33
CA GLY A 503 24.55 21.88 11.43
C GLY A 503 23.80 21.68 10.13
N SER A 504 22.52 22.03 10.13
CA SER A 504 21.66 22.09 8.96
C SER A 504 21.04 23.47 8.82
N TYR A 505 20.79 23.91 7.59
CA TYR A 505 20.15 25.19 7.33
C TYR A 505 19.18 25.10 6.14
N GLN A 506 17.92 25.45 6.39
CA GLN A 506 16.85 25.45 5.40
C GLN A 506 16.73 24.13 4.59
N LEU A 507 17.02 23.00 5.22
CA LEU A 507 16.77 21.70 4.62
C LEU A 507 15.29 21.33 4.66
N ASP A 508 14.82 20.72 3.60
CA ASP A 508 13.51 20.09 3.59
C ASP A 508 13.47 18.89 4.56
N ARG A 509 12.35 18.69 5.24
CA ARG A 509 12.15 17.60 6.21
C ARG A 509 12.62 16.22 5.74
N PRO A 510 12.38 15.78 4.47
CA PRO A 510 12.89 14.50 3.98
C PRO A 510 14.41 14.37 4.09
N TRP A 511 15.11 15.44 3.77
CA TRP A 511 16.58 15.46 3.80
C TRP A 511 17.11 15.56 5.23
N GLN A 512 16.50 16.39 6.07
CA GLN A 512 16.86 16.53 7.49
C GLN A 512 16.76 15.16 8.21
N TYR A 513 15.58 14.54 8.22
CA TYR A 513 15.38 13.25 8.90
C TYR A 513 16.21 12.12 8.27
N GLY A 514 16.39 12.15 6.95
CA GLY A 514 17.20 11.16 6.27
C GLY A 514 18.67 11.25 6.63
N LEU A 515 19.26 12.45 6.68
CA LEU A 515 20.64 12.66 7.12
C LEU A 515 20.82 12.25 8.59
N GLU A 516 19.93 12.69 9.49
CA GLU A 516 19.94 12.28 10.90
C GLU A 516 19.89 10.75 11.07
N TYR A 517 19.08 10.08 10.26
CA TYR A 517 19.04 8.63 10.28
C TYR A 517 20.37 8.00 9.85
N TYR A 518 20.91 8.36 8.69
CA TYR A 518 22.11 7.72 8.15
C TYR A 518 23.40 8.12 8.89
N LEU A 519 23.45 9.31 9.49
CA LEU A 519 24.56 9.75 10.34
C LEU A 519 24.46 9.18 11.76
N GLY A 520 23.27 8.77 12.19
CA GLY A 520 23.05 8.14 13.51
C GLY A 520 22.89 9.11 14.68
N HIS A 521 22.82 10.40 14.43
CA HIS A 521 22.63 11.44 15.44
C HIS A 521 21.82 12.62 14.88
N PRO A 522 21.13 13.41 15.73
CA PRO A 522 20.45 14.62 15.33
C PRO A 522 21.45 15.67 14.83
N ILE A 523 21.03 16.42 13.82
CA ILE A 523 21.79 17.55 13.26
C ILE A 523 21.10 18.83 13.71
N PRO A 524 21.75 19.68 14.55
CA PRO A 524 21.16 20.91 15.03
C PRO A 524 20.87 21.87 13.86
N GLU A 525 19.77 22.58 13.96
CA GLU A 525 19.48 23.67 13.03
C GLU A 525 20.40 24.87 13.37
N TRP A 526 21.15 25.31 12.36
CA TRP A 526 22.00 26.49 12.49
C TRP A 526 21.16 27.75 12.35
N THR A 527 21.45 28.73 13.23
CA THR A 527 20.83 30.07 13.13
C THR A 527 21.91 31.10 12.80
N PRO A 528 21.59 32.17 12.05
CA PRO A 528 22.54 33.21 11.67
C PRO A 528 23.23 33.92 12.86
N GLU A 529 22.61 33.85 14.02
CA GLU A 529 23.12 34.44 15.28
C GLU A 529 24.28 33.63 15.90
N SER A 530 24.48 32.39 15.44
CA SER A 530 25.48 31.49 16.03
C SER A 530 26.93 31.90 15.78
N GLY A 531 27.21 32.82 14.85
CA GLY A 531 28.55 33.34 14.54
C GLY A 531 29.59 32.27 14.21
N GLY A 532 30.72 32.64 13.61
CA GLY A 532 31.86 31.74 13.40
C GLY A 532 31.80 30.93 12.09
N SER A 533 32.75 29.99 11.96
CA SER A 533 32.82 29.07 10.81
C SER A 533 32.11 27.78 11.15
N PHE A 534 31.18 27.40 10.30
CA PHE A 534 30.36 26.18 10.46
C PHE A 534 30.35 25.33 9.17
N TRP A 535 30.09 24.03 9.37
CA TRP A 535 29.82 23.08 8.31
C TRP A 535 28.32 22.81 8.28
N LEU A 536 27.68 23.11 7.16
CA LEU A 536 26.23 23.02 7.08
C LEU A 536 25.81 22.07 5.95
N PHE A 537 24.83 21.21 6.24
CA PHE A 537 24.01 20.64 5.20
C PHE A 537 22.95 21.67 4.81
N THR A 538 22.93 22.06 3.53
CA THR A 538 22.00 23.05 3.01
C THR A 538 21.67 22.77 1.54
N ASN A 539 20.85 23.62 0.94
CA ASN A 539 20.45 23.57 -0.45
C ASN A 539 20.74 24.94 -1.14
N ASP A 540 20.45 25.04 -2.45
CA ASP A 540 20.64 26.29 -3.20
C ASP A 540 19.94 27.53 -2.60
N PRO A 541 18.65 27.45 -2.17
CA PRO A 541 18.00 28.56 -1.47
C PRO A 541 18.73 28.97 -0.19
N GLY A 542 19.12 28.00 0.64
CA GLY A 542 19.82 28.26 1.90
C GLY A 542 21.19 28.91 1.67
N CYS A 543 21.96 28.42 0.67
CA CYS A 543 23.25 29.01 0.34
C CYS A 543 23.11 30.45 -0.20
N ARG A 544 22.07 30.75 -0.98
CA ARG A 544 21.77 32.13 -1.41
C ARG A 544 21.42 33.05 -0.23
N ASP A 545 20.69 32.55 0.76
CA ASP A 545 20.34 33.33 1.94
C ASP A 545 21.56 33.61 2.82
N ILE A 546 22.43 32.61 3.04
CA ILE A 546 23.72 32.77 3.74
C ILE A 546 24.56 33.86 3.09
N ARG A 547 24.69 33.88 1.76
CA ARG A 547 25.41 34.91 1.02
C ARG A 547 24.77 36.29 1.15
N ARG A 548 23.47 36.42 1.16
CA ARG A 548 22.75 37.69 1.39
C ARG A 548 23.02 38.26 2.76
N ARG A 549 23.34 37.43 3.75
CA ARG A 549 23.69 37.84 5.10
C ARG A 549 25.19 38.21 5.29
N GLY A 550 25.92 38.31 4.18
CA GLY A 550 27.32 38.73 4.21
C GLY A 550 28.30 37.63 4.61
N MET A 551 27.90 36.36 4.49
CA MET A 551 28.78 35.22 4.71
C MET A 551 29.09 34.51 3.38
N GLU A 552 30.26 33.89 3.31
CA GLU A 552 30.59 32.99 2.20
C GLU A 552 29.97 31.64 2.41
N CYS A 553 29.40 31.07 1.33
CA CYS A 553 28.93 29.71 1.29
C CYS A 553 29.77 28.95 0.25
N ILE A 554 30.71 28.14 0.75
CA ILE A 554 31.70 27.44 -0.05
C ILE A 554 31.26 25.97 -0.13
N PRO A 555 30.90 25.48 -1.32
CA PRO A 555 30.56 24.05 -1.50
C PRO A 555 31.78 23.18 -1.22
N VAL A 556 31.60 22.16 -0.39
CA VAL A 556 32.66 21.19 -0.05
C VAL A 556 32.38 19.86 -0.70
N GLN A 557 31.13 19.39 -0.62
CA GLN A 557 30.72 18.12 -1.17
C GLN A 557 29.30 18.22 -1.73
N GLN A 558 29.16 18.09 -3.04
CA GLN A 558 27.89 18.13 -3.74
C GLN A 558 27.58 16.75 -4.31
N THR A 559 26.92 15.91 -3.52
CA THR A 559 26.54 14.55 -3.89
C THR A 559 25.09 14.44 -4.36
N ALA A 560 24.26 15.42 -4.03
CA ALA A 560 22.85 15.47 -4.40
C ALA A 560 22.41 16.92 -4.69
N PRO A 561 21.45 17.13 -5.61
CA PRO A 561 20.98 18.47 -5.93
C PRO A 561 20.22 19.16 -4.78
N ALA A 562 19.61 18.39 -3.88
CA ALA A 562 18.73 18.90 -2.83
C ALA A 562 19.40 19.07 -1.45
N ALA A 563 20.61 18.50 -1.25
CA ALA A 563 21.38 18.71 -0.01
C ALA A 563 22.87 18.49 -0.26
N TRP A 564 23.68 19.41 0.12
CA TRP A 564 25.13 19.42 -0.01
C TRP A 564 25.79 19.95 1.25
N LEU A 565 27.01 19.52 1.48
CA LEU A 565 27.84 20.03 2.55
C LEU A 565 28.52 21.30 2.09
N VAL A 566 28.38 22.36 2.85
CA VAL A 566 29.05 23.65 2.64
C VAL A 566 29.84 24.05 3.88
N ARG A 567 30.91 24.79 3.69
CA ARG A 567 31.58 25.53 4.74
C ARG A 567 31.12 26.99 4.69
N ILE A 568 30.70 27.53 5.82
CA ILE A 568 30.36 28.95 5.93
C ILE A 568 31.41 29.65 6.75
N GLN A 569 31.76 30.85 6.32
CA GLN A 569 32.70 31.76 7.02
C GLN A 569 32.31 33.19 6.75
N PRO A 570 32.71 34.15 7.63
CA PRO A 570 32.53 35.58 7.36
C PRO A 570 33.14 35.95 6.01
N ALA A 571 32.40 36.70 5.20
CA ALA A 571 32.94 37.19 3.94
C ALA A 571 34.16 38.12 4.22
N PRO A 572 35.28 38.00 3.49
CA PRO A 572 36.38 38.91 3.65
C PRO A 572 35.89 40.36 3.37
N PRO A 573 36.42 41.33 4.11
CA PRO A 573 36.06 42.72 3.89
C PRO A 573 36.27 43.07 2.41
N ARG A 574 35.25 43.63 1.78
CA ARG A 574 35.36 44.06 0.37
C ARG A 574 36.58 45.02 0.32
N ARG A 575 37.62 44.61 -0.41
CA ARG A 575 38.69 45.56 -0.74
C ARG A 575 38.02 46.72 -1.46
N THR A 576 37.88 47.84 -0.78
CA THR A 576 37.52 49.11 -1.45
C THR A 576 38.56 49.28 -2.50
N ALA A 577 38.17 49.25 -3.79
CA ALA A 577 39.06 49.68 -4.85
C ALA A 577 39.45 51.10 -4.51
N SER A 578 40.75 51.31 -4.24
CA SER A 578 41.31 52.63 -4.09
C SER A 578 41.03 53.41 -5.38
N PRO A 579 40.62 54.67 -5.28
CA PRO A 579 40.32 55.53 -6.43
C PRO A 579 41.48 55.63 -7.40
#